data_8dbeffc458e0bb737d81460a58b46c7b
#
_entry.id   8dbeffc458e0bb737d81460a58b46c7b
#
_cell.length_a   1.000
_cell.length_b   1.000
_cell.length_c   1.000
_cell.angle_alpha   90.00
_cell.angle_beta   90.00
_cell.angle_gamma   90.00
#
_symmetry.space_group_name_H-M   'P 1'
#
loop_
_entity.id
_entity.type
_entity.pdbx_description
1 polymer ?
#
loop_
_entity_poly.entity_id
_entity_poly.type
_entity_poly.pdbx_seq_one_letter_code
_entity_poly.pdbx_strand_id
1 'polypeptide(L)'
;MPVISGDPLTGREHELEVIHRALNKVGSYSGVVIVGAAGVGKTRLAREALIRAEASGARTNWIVGTESARPLPLGAFNASLGNLMSDPTLDVQRIVDSIVAQQRRGRVLIGVDDAHLLDGLSAHVVHQLAQSRGAHLVVTLRATGGEPDAVTALWKDGHLARLDLQPLSAAATRRVIEATLGGPVDALSAQRFLKLTGGNALFLRQLLTDQVAAGSMRQVAGVWMWDDTVAVSPSIGDLVGSQ
;
A
#
# COMPACT_ATOMS: atom_id res chain seq x y z
N MET A 1 -5.70 25.57 7.73
CA MET A 1 -6.10 24.27 7.17
C MET A 1 -5.20 23.21 7.81
N PRO A 2 -5.72 22.22 8.53
CA PRO A 2 -4.87 21.15 9.01
C PRO A 2 -4.39 20.33 7.81
N VAL A 3 -3.09 20.32 7.59
CA VAL A 3 -2.41 19.46 6.62
C VAL A 3 -2.56 18.04 7.13
N ILE A 4 -3.36 17.21 6.45
CA ILE A 4 -3.55 15.77 6.73
C ILE A 4 -2.32 15.01 6.19
N SER A 5 -1.14 15.38 6.69
CA SER A 5 0.13 14.75 6.33
C SER A 5 0.81 14.30 7.62
N GLY A 6 0.69 13.00 7.91
CA GLY A 6 1.38 12.39 9.05
C GLY A 6 0.51 11.57 10.02
N ASP A 7 -0.78 11.38 9.74
CA ASP A 7 -1.60 10.52 10.60
C ASP A 7 -1.08 9.07 10.63
N PRO A 8 -0.87 8.50 11.83
CA PRO A 8 -0.55 7.09 11.96
C PRO A 8 -1.62 6.26 11.25
N LEU A 9 -1.21 5.14 10.65
CA LEU A 9 -2.14 4.25 9.94
C LEU A 9 -3.14 3.67 10.95
N THR A 10 -4.37 4.20 10.92
CA THR A 10 -5.45 3.81 11.82
C THR A 10 -6.33 2.74 11.18
N GLY A 11 -6.77 1.76 11.98
CA GLY A 11 -7.72 0.74 11.54
C GLY A 11 -7.12 -0.42 10.76
N ARG A 12 -5.78 -0.55 10.74
CA ARG A 12 -5.00 -1.59 10.05
C ARG A 12 -3.92 -2.21 10.94
N GLU A 13 -4.11 -2.16 12.24
CA GLU A 13 -3.14 -2.64 13.24
C GLU A 13 -2.90 -4.14 13.08
N HIS A 14 -3.96 -4.91 12.81
CA HIS A 14 -3.88 -6.35 12.61
C HIS A 14 -3.05 -6.71 11.35
N GLU A 15 -3.31 -6.03 10.25
CA GLU A 15 -2.59 -6.25 8.99
C GLU A 15 -1.10 -5.86 9.13
N LEU A 16 -0.80 -4.77 9.84
CA LEU A 16 0.59 -4.41 10.15
C LEU A 16 1.29 -5.47 10.98
N GLU A 17 0.60 -6.07 11.95
CA GLU A 17 1.16 -7.16 12.76
C GLU A 17 1.42 -8.42 11.91
N VAL A 18 0.53 -8.76 10.96
CA VAL A 18 0.74 -9.85 10.01
C VAL A 18 1.99 -9.61 9.17
N ILE A 19 2.14 -8.39 8.64
CA ILE A 19 3.34 -8.00 7.87
C ILE A 19 4.59 -8.09 8.74
N HIS A 20 4.55 -7.54 9.94
CA HIS A 20 5.67 -7.58 10.87
C HIS A 20 6.12 -9.03 11.18
N ARG A 21 5.18 -9.94 11.41
CA ARG A 21 5.47 -11.38 11.61
C ARG A 21 6.10 -12.01 10.37
N ALA A 22 5.56 -11.72 9.17
CA ALA A 22 6.10 -12.27 7.93
C ALA A 22 7.53 -11.79 7.67
N LEU A 23 7.83 -10.54 8.02
CA LEU A 23 9.16 -9.96 7.87
C LEU A 23 10.18 -10.45 8.92
N ASN A 24 9.74 -10.83 10.13
CA ASN A 24 10.63 -11.20 11.24
C ASN A 24 10.75 -12.71 11.49
N LYS A 25 9.89 -13.53 10.87
CA LYS A 25 9.94 -14.98 11.02
C LYS A 25 11.12 -15.56 10.26
N VAL A 26 12.16 -15.95 10.97
CA VAL A 26 13.31 -16.64 10.40
C VAL A 26 12.85 -17.95 9.76
N GLY A 27 13.02 -18.07 8.44
CA GLY A 27 12.92 -19.36 7.74
C GLY A 27 11.66 -19.62 6.92
N SER A 28 10.54 -18.86 7.07
CA SER A 28 9.31 -19.21 6.34
C SER A 28 9.12 -18.39 5.06
N TYR A 29 9.21 -17.06 5.11
CA TYR A 29 8.96 -16.17 3.97
C TYR A 29 10.03 -15.10 3.85
N SER A 30 10.26 -14.62 2.61
CA SER A 30 11.11 -13.45 2.35
C SER A 30 10.35 -12.13 2.46
N GLY A 31 9.05 -12.15 2.83
CA GLY A 31 8.22 -10.96 2.94
C GLY A 31 6.73 -11.25 2.73
N VAL A 32 6.00 -10.26 2.19
CA VAL A 32 4.54 -10.33 2.04
C VAL A 32 4.09 -9.73 0.72
N VAL A 33 3.07 -10.33 0.11
CA VAL A 33 2.28 -9.75 -0.99
C VAL A 33 0.93 -9.29 -0.44
N ILE A 34 0.64 -8.01 -0.60
CA ILE A 34 -0.63 -7.39 -0.21
C ILE A 34 -1.52 -7.29 -1.44
N VAL A 35 -2.58 -8.07 -1.48
CA VAL A 35 -3.54 -8.14 -2.59
C VAL A 35 -4.84 -7.47 -2.18
N GLY A 36 -5.48 -6.72 -3.08
CA GLY A 36 -6.79 -6.13 -2.78
C GLY A 36 -7.26 -5.15 -3.85
N ALA A 37 -8.50 -4.73 -3.77
CA ALA A 37 -9.13 -3.80 -4.70
C ALA A 37 -8.43 -2.42 -4.74
N ALA A 38 -8.73 -1.62 -5.75
CA ALA A 38 -8.27 -0.24 -5.82
C ALA A 38 -8.78 0.57 -4.61
N GLY A 39 -7.96 1.46 -4.08
CA GLY A 39 -8.35 2.38 -3.00
C GLY A 39 -8.48 1.78 -1.59
N VAL A 40 -8.31 0.46 -1.38
CA VAL A 40 -8.45 -0.16 -0.04
C VAL A 40 -7.29 0.18 0.91
N GLY A 41 -6.20 0.80 0.42
CA GLY A 41 -5.09 1.27 1.24
C GLY A 41 -3.82 0.43 1.20
N LYS A 42 -3.62 -0.44 0.18
CA LYS A 42 -2.42 -1.30 0.02
C LYS A 42 -1.11 -0.52 0.08
N THR A 43 -0.97 0.49 -0.76
CA THR A 43 0.22 1.36 -0.83
C THR A 43 0.52 2.04 0.51
N ARG A 44 -0.51 2.54 1.20
CA ARG A 44 -0.35 3.17 2.51
C ARG A 44 0.12 2.18 3.56
N LEU A 45 -0.46 0.97 3.58
CA LEU A 45 -0.08 -0.10 4.49
C LEU A 45 1.36 -0.56 4.24
N ALA A 46 1.76 -0.74 2.98
CA ALA A 46 3.12 -1.10 2.60
C ALA A 46 4.13 -0.03 3.03
N ARG A 47 3.84 1.25 2.77
CA ARG A 47 4.72 2.37 3.18
C ARG A 47 4.88 2.44 4.69
N GLU A 48 3.81 2.25 5.45
CA GLU A 48 3.87 2.22 6.92
C GLU A 48 4.78 1.09 7.42
N ALA A 49 4.71 -0.09 6.79
CA ALA A 49 5.59 -1.20 7.13
C ALA A 49 7.08 -0.86 6.87
N LEU A 50 7.39 -0.16 5.77
CA LEU A 50 8.76 0.30 5.49
C LEU A 50 9.22 1.35 6.50
N ILE A 51 8.39 2.34 6.82
CA ILE A 51 8.70 3.39 7.82
C ILE A 51 9.05 2.75 9.17
N ARG A 52 8.27 1.76 9.61
CA ARG A 52 8.55 1.04 10.87
C ARG A 52 9.84 0.22 10.81
N ALA A 53 10.12 -0.41 9.67
CA ALA A 53 11.36 -1.15 9.48
C ALA A 53 12.57 -0.21 9.48
N GLU A 54 12.48 0.95 8.84
CA GLU A 54 13.52 1.98 8.83
C GLU A 54 13.79 2.53 10.24
N ALA A 55 12.74 2.82 11.01
CA ALA A 55 12.86 3.20 12.42
C ALA A 55 13.53 2.12 13.27
N SER A 56 13.50 0.84 12.83
CA SER A 56 14.18 -0.29 13.47
C SER A 56 15.59 -0.56 12.87
N GLY A 57 16.13 0.37 12.04
CA GLY A 57 17.46 0.30 11.48
C GLY A 57 17.60 -0.47 10.15
N ALA A 58 16.51 -0.86 9.50
CA ALA A 58 16.56 -1.43 8.17
C ALA A 58 16.82 -0.34 7.12
N ARG A 59 17.48 -0.72 6.02
CA ARG A 59 17.53 0.12 4.81
C ARG A 59 16.29 -0.17 3.98
N THR A 60 15.64 0.89 3.50
CA THR A 60 14.43 0.75 2.70
C THR A 60 14.64 1.28 1.29
N ASN A 61 14.03 0.61 0.31
CA ASN A 61 13.91 1.07 -1.06
C ASN A 61 12.45 0.97 -1.49
N TRP A 62 12.03 1.88 -2.37
CA TRP A 62 10.66 1.90 -2.89
C TRP A 62 10.67 1.89 -4.41
N ILE A 63 10.04 0.88 -4.99
CA ILE A 63 9.91 0.66 -6.43
C ILE A 63 8.44 0.75 -6.78
N VAL A 64 8.11 1.37 -7.92
CA VAL A 64 6.72 1.55 -8.35
C VAL A 64 6.56 1.02 -9.77
N GLY A 65 5.67 0.07 -9.96
CA GLY A 65 5.19 -0.31 -11.29
C GLY A 65 4.25 0.77 -11.83
N THR A 66 4.48 1.19 -13.07
CA THR A 66 3.63 2.17 -13.76
C THR A 66 3.38 1.75 -15.20
N GLU A 67 2.21 2.10 -15.75
CA GLU A 67 1.91 1.84 -17.18
C GLU A 67 2.95 2.48 -18.10
N SER A 68 3.48 3.66 -17.77
CA SER A 68 4.49 4.35 -18.55
C SER A 68 5.87 3.68 -18.51
N ALA A 69 6.23 3.03 -17.41
CA ALA A 69 7.49 2.31 -17.27
C ALA A 69 7.44 0.89 -17.81
N ARG A 70 6.26 0.29 -17.91
CA ARG A 70 6.05 -1.10 -18.34
C ARG A 70 6.64 -1.47 -19.70
N PRO A 71 6.63 -0.60 -20.75
CA PRO A 71 7.31 -0.89 -22.00
C PRO A 71 8.84 -0.88 -21.95
N LEU A 72 9.42 -0.32 -20.88
CA LEU A 72 10.87 -0.16 -20.75
C LEU A 72 11.46 -1.33 -19.96
N PRO A 73 12.49 -2.03 -20.49
CA PRO A 73 13.21 -3.05 -19.74
C PRO A 73 13.76 -2.47 -18.43
N LEU A 74 13.48 -3.12 -17.30
CA LEU A 74 13.85 -2.66 -15.95
C LEU A 74 13.30 -1.25 -15.60
N GLY A 75 12.23 -0.83 -16.25
CA GLY A 75 11.67 0.52 -16.14
C GLY A 75 11.30 0.92 -14.72
N ALA A 76 10.81 -0.03 -13.91
CA ALA A 76 10.48 0.22 -12.51
C ALA A 76 11.71 0.48 -11.62
N PHE A 77 12.89 0.05 -12.03
CA PHE A 77 14.16 0.22 -11.29
C PHE A 77 14.93 1.48 -11.68
N ASN A 78 14.57 2.18 -12.77
CA ASN A 78 15.30 3.35 -13.27
C ASN A 78 15.60 4.39 -12.19
N ALA A 79 14.62 4.72 -11.36
CA ALA A 79 14.80 5.71 -10.29
C ALA A 79 15.68 5.21 -9.14
N SER A 80 15.72 3.88 -8.91
CA SER A 80 16.41 3.27 -7.77
C SER A 80 17.86 2.88 -8.09
N LEU A 81 18.17 2.63 -9.36
CA LEU A 81 19.49 2.15 -9.81
C LEU A 81 20.41 3.29 -10.29
N GLY A 82 19.87 4.48 -10.55
CA GLY A 82 20.66 5.67 -10.90
C GLY A 82 21.74 5.38 -11.95
N ASN A 83 23.00 5.60 -11.59
CA ASN A 83 24.15 5.43 -12.49
C ASN A 83 24.40 3.99 -12.98
N LEU A 84 23.81 2.97 -12.31
CA LEU A 84 23.93 1.57 -12.76
C LEU A 84 23.21 1.35 -14.10
N MET A 85 22.14 2.11 -14.38
CA MET A 85 21.40 2.02 -15.65
C MET A 85 22.20 2.50 -16.86
N SER A 86 23.30 3.21 -16.65
CA SER A 86 24.20 3.66 -17.72
C SER A 86 25.22 2.58 -18.15
N ASP A 87 25.27 1.45 -17.44
CA ASP A 87 26.14 0.32 -17.78
C ASP A 87 25.47 -0.55 -18.85
N PRO A 88 26.00 -0.63 -20.09
CA PRO A 88 25.43 -1.45 -21.16
C PRO A 88 25.51 -2.96 -20.86
N THR A 89 26.22 -3.37 -19.82
CA THR A 89 26.34 -4.76 -19.35
C THR A 89 25.42 -5.07 -18.16
N LEU A 90 24.52 -4.12 -17.83
CA LEU A 90 23.57 -4.31 -16.74
C LEU A 90 22.58 -5.43 -17.09
N ASP A 91 22.61 -6.47 -16.30
CA ASP A 91 21.65 -7.58 -16.35
C ASP A 91 20.94 -7.78 -15.01
N VAL A 92 19.92 -8.64 -15.01
CA VAL A 92 19.14 -8.98 -13.83
C VAL A 92 20.03 -9.47 -12.68
N GLN A 93 21.04 -10.30 -12.98
CA GLN A 93 21.91 -10.89 -11.95
C GLN A 93 22.74 -9.82 -11.22
N ARG A 94 23.27 -8.85 -11.94
CA ARG A 94 24.02 -7.73 -11.33
C ARG A 94 23.18 -6.87 -10.41
N ILE A 95 21.92 -6.64 -10.78
CA ILE A 95 20.97 -5.92 -9.90
C ILE A 95 20.74 -6.70 -8.63
N VAL A 96 20.41 -7.99 -8.74
CA VAL A 96 20.21 -8.88 -7.60
C VAL A 96 21.45 -8.91 -6.72
N ASP A 97 22.64 -9.11 -7.29
CA ASP A 97 23.91 -9.17 -6.55
C ASP A 97 24.21 -7.86 -5.81
N SER A 98 23.91 -6.72 -6.43
CA SER A 98 24.08 -5.40 -5.80
C SER A 98 23.19 -5.25 -4.56
N ILE A 99 21.93 -5.68 -4.66
CA ILE A 99 20.98 -5.65 -3.54
C ILE A 99 21.37 -6.66 -2.44
N VAL A 100 21.75 -7.87 -2.82
CA VAL A 100 22.24 -8.91 -1.89
C VAL A 100 23.51 -8.45 -1.16
N ALA A 101 24.40 -7.75 -1.84
CA ALA A 101 25.59 -7.19 -1.20
C ALA A 101 25.25 -6.12 -0.15
N GLN A 102 24.17 -5.36 -0.36
CA GLN A 102 23.65 -4.43 0.64
C GLN A 102 23.06 -5.14 1.86
N GLN A 103 22.36 -6.27 1.66
CA GLN A 103 21.79 -7.09 2.73
C GLN A 103 22.88 -7.61 3.70
N ARG A 104 24.06 -7.96 3.20
CA ARG A 104 25.21 -8.37 4.03
C ARG A 104 25.70 -7.27 4.98
N ARG A 105 25.39 -6.01 4.71
CA ARG A 105 25.76 -4.84 5.52
C ARG A 105 24.68 -4.40 6.48
N GLY A 106 23.53 -5.08 6.49
CA GLY A 106 22.37 -4.78 7.32
C GLY A 106 21.07 -5.14 6.60
N ARG A 107 19.99 -5.26 7.36
CA ARG A 107 18.68 -5.64 6.83
C ARG A 107 18.22 -4.68 5.72
N VAL A 108 17.82 -5.23 4.58
CA VAL A 108 17.24 -4.49 3.44
C VAL A 108 15.78 -4.89 3.28
N LEU A 109 14.90 -3.90 3.19
CA LEU A 109 13.48 -4.06 2.91
C LEU A 109 13.10 -3.27 1.67
N ILE A 110 12.52 -3.94 0.69
CA ILE A 110 12.09 -3.33 -0.57
C ILE A 110 10.57 -3.35 -0.65
N GLY A 111 9.97 -2.16 -0.79
CA GLY A 111 8.58 -2.02 -1.17
C GLY A 111 8.45 -2.02 -2.69
N VAL A 112 7.55 -2.83 -3.21
CA VAL A 112 7.21 -2.89 -4.64
C VAL A 112 5.73 -2.57 -4.78
N ASP A 113 5.42 -1.37 -5.24
CA ASP A 113 4.03 -0.92 -5.39
C ASP A 113 3.52 -1.22 -6.79
N ASP A 114 2.26 -1.60 -6.87
CA ASP A 114 1.55 -1.95 -8.10
C ASP A 114 2.34 -2.95 -8.99
N ALA A 115 2.80 -4.05 -8.39
CA ALA A 115 3.64 -5.06 -9.05
C ALA A 115 3.01 -5.69 -10.31
N HIS A 116 1.69 -5.60 -10.50
CA HIS A 116 1.00 -6.01 -11.72
C HIS A 116 1.36 -5.15 -12.95
N LEU A 117 1.96 -3.98 -12.74
CA LEU A 117 2.43 -3.06 -13.78
C LEU A 117 3.93 -3.18 -14.07
N LEU A 118 4.62 -4.12 -13.44
CA LEU A 118 6.04 -4.36 -13.72
C LEU A 118 6.23 -4.91 -15.14
N ASP A 119 7.31 -4.48 -15.79
CA ASP A 119 7.82 -5.17 -16.98
C ASP A 119 8.39 -6.54 -16.62
N GLY A 120 8.57 -7.42 -17.62
CA GLY A 120 9.00 -8.79 -17.38
C GLY A 120 10.36 -8.91 -16.68
N LEU A 121 11.33 -8.03 -16.98
CA LEU A 121 12.64 -8.07 -16.35
C LEU A 121 12.58 -7.55 -14.91
N SER A 122 11.83 -6.46 -14.66
CA SER A 122 11.59 -5.97 -13.30
C SER A 122 10.89 -7.02 -12.43
N ALA A 123 9.87 -7.70 -12.96
CA ALA A 123 9.18 -8.78 -12.27
C ALA A 123 10.13 -9.95 -11.95
N HIS A 124 11.03 -10.28 -12.88
CA HIS A 124 12.04 -11.33 -12.69
C HIS A 124 13.07 -10.95 -11.61
N VAL A 125 13.54 -9.70 -11.55
CA VAL A 125 14.41 -9.22 -10.45
C VAL A 125 13.73 -9.40 -9.10
N VAL A 126 12.47 -8.97 -8.97
CA VAL A 126 11.70 -9.12 -7.71
C VAL A 126 11.56 -10.59 -7.33
N HIS A 127 11.27 -11.47 -8.30
CA HIS A 127 11.18 -12.90 -8.08
C HIS A 127 12.52 -13.51 -7.60
N GLN A 128 13.63 -13.17 -8.25
CA GLN A 128 14.97 -13.63 -7.88
C GLN A 128 15.35 -13.18 -6.46
N LEU A 129 15.03 -11.94 -6.08
CA LEU A 129 15.26 -11.43 -4.72
C LEU A 129 14.46 -12.21 -3.68
N ALA A 130 13.20 -12.55 -3.98
CA ALA A 130 12.36 -13.35 -3.11
C ALA A 130 12.92 -14.79 -2.94
N GLN A 131 13.26 -15.43 -4.07
CA GLN A 131 13.77 -16.80 -4.11
C GLN A 131 15.13 -16.93 -3.40
N SER A 132 16.08 -16.03 -3.68
CA SER A 132 17.41 -16.03 -3.07
C SER A 132 17.43 -15.53 -1.62
N ARG A 133 16.29 -15.00 -1.12
CA ARG A 133 16.21 -14.27 0.15
C ARG A 133 17.21 -13.11 0.22
N GLY A 134 17.49 -12.51 -0.92
CA GLY A 134 18.44 -11.40 -1.06
C GLY A 134 17.97 -10.09 -0.45
N ALA A 135 16.67 -9.95 -0.19
CA ALA A 135 16.07 -8.85 0.54
C ALA A 135 14.72 -9.29 1.14
N HIS A 136 14.22 -8.53 2.11
CA HIS A 136 12.82 -8.65 2.52
C HIS A 136 11.95 -7.81 1.59
N LEU A 137 10.75 -8.33 1.22
CA LEU A 137 9.87 -7.69 0.25
C LEU A 137 8.49 -7.39 0.85
N VAL A 138 7.97 -6.20 0.55
CA VAL A 138 6.55 -5.85 0.74
C VAL A 138 6.01 -5.45 -0.61
N VAL A 139 5.21 -6.32 -1.22
CA VAL A 139 4.72 -6.17 -2.58
C VAL A 139 3.24 -5.85 -2.55
N THR A 140 2.78 -4.85 -3.29
CA THR A 140 1.35 -4.61 -3.48
C THR A 140 0.91 -4.97 -4.88
N LEU A 141 -0.32 -5.47 -4.98
CA LEU A 141 -0.86 -5.81 -6.28
C LEU A 141 -2.39 -5.71 -6.31
N ARG A 142 -2.97 -5.44 -7.47
CA ARG A 142 -4.41 -5.59 -7.72
C ARG A 142 -4.64 -6.99 -8.30
N ALA A 143 -5.65 -7.69 -7.79
CA ALA A 143 -6.09 -8.96 -8.35
C ALA A 143 -6.99 -8.71 -9.56
N THR A 144 -6.39 -8.32 -10.69
CA THR A 144 -7.14 -7.99 -11.92
C THR A 144 -7.10 -9.11 -12.96
N GLY A 145 -6.23 -10.12 -12.77
CA GLY A 145 -5.90 -11.10 -13.79
C GLY A 145 -4.96 -10.50 -14.86
N GLY A 146 -3.98 -11.26 -15.30
CA GLY A 146 -2.97 -10.80 -16.27
C GLY A 146 -1.71 -10.22 -15.62
N GLU A 147 -1.51 -10.48 -14.33
CA GLU A 147 -0.25 -10.21 -13.66
C GLU A 147 0.88 -11.04 -14.28
N PRO A 148 2.14 -10.50 -14.34
CA PRO A 148 3.28 -11.30 -14.77
C PRO A 148 3.40 -12.60 -13.97
N ASP A 149 3.71 -13.73 -14.64
CA ASP A 149 3.85 -15.03 -13.99
C ASP A 149 4.86 -14.99 -12.84
N ALA A 150 5.97 -14.27 -13.01
CA ALA A 150 6.98 -14.08 -11.96
C ALA A 150 6.42 -13.39 -10.70
N VAL A 151 5.46 -12.48 -10.84
CA VAL A 151 4.78 -11.85 -9.70
C VAL A 151 3.83 -12.85 -9.03
N THR A 152 3.09 -13.62 -9.83
CA THR A 152 2.19 -14.65 -9.32
C THR A 152 2.93 -15.77 -8.56
N ALA A 153 4.11 -16.16 -9.03
CA ALA A 153 4.98 -17.15 -8.40
C ALA A 153 5.44 -16.74 -6.99
N LEU A 154 5.54 -15.43 -6.70
CA LEU A 154 5.98 -14.95 -5.39
C LEU A 154 5.25 -15.59 -4.21
N TRP A 155 3.95 -15.78 -4.32
CA TRP A 155 3.13 -16.39 -3.25
C TRP A 155 2.74 -17.83 -3.54
N LYS A 156 2.57 -18.22 -4.83
CA LYS A 156 2.23 -19.61 -5.18
C LYS A 156 3.35 -20.58 -4.84
N ASP A 157 4.61 -20.16 -5.02
CA ASP A 157 5.79 -20.97 -4.72
C ASP A 157 6.24 -20.80 -3.26
N GLY A 158 5.49 -20.06 -2.45
CA GLY A 158 5.75 -19.92 -1.02
C GLY A 158 6.94 -19.02 -0.67
N HIS A 159 7.40 -18.16 -1.58
CA HIS A 159 8.47 -17.20 -1.28
C HIS A 159 7.99 -16.07 -0.38
N LEU A 160 6.79 -15.53 -0.62
CA LEU A 160 6.17 -14.47 0.15
C LEU A 160 4.85 -14.95 0.78
N ALA A 161 4.53 -14.47 1.97
CA ALA A 161 3.20 -14.63 2.55
C ALA A 161 2.18 -13.80 1.77
N ARG A 162 0.94 -14.29 1.63
CA ARG A 162 -0.15 -13.53 1.00
C ARG A 162 -1.06 -12.93 2.05
N LEU A 163 -1.35 -11.63 1.90
CA LEU A 163 -2.30 -10.86 2.70
C LEU A 163 -3.38 -10.27 1.79
N ASP A 164 -4.59 -10.81 1.86
CA ASP A 164 -5.74 -10.28 1.13
C ASP A 164 -6.38 -9.13 1.92
N LEU A 165 -6.08 -7.89 1.51
CA LEU A 165 -6.52 -6.68 2.18
C LEU A 165 -7.98 -6.37 1.84
N GLN A 166 -8.84 -6.53 2.83
CA GLN A 166 -10.28 -6.26 2.71
C GLN A 166 -10.60 -4.77 2.89
N PRO A 167 -11.75 -4.28 2.43
CA PRO A 167 -12.26 -2.97 2.79
C PRO A 167 -12.30 -2.78 4.33
N LEU A 168 -12.29 -1.54 4.78
CA LEU A 168 -12.37 -1.23 6.22
C LEU A 168 -13.68 -1.77 6.82
N SER A 169 -13.56 -2.44 7.95
CA SER A 169 -14.73 -2.84 8.74
C SER A 169 -15.44 -1.61 9.33
N ALA A 170 -16.65 -1.79 9.85
CA ALA A 170 -17.41 -0.72 10.52
C ALA A 170 -16.60 -0.07 11.67
N ALA A 171 -15.94 -0.89 12.49
CA ALA A 171 -15.11 -0.42 13.57
C ALA A 171 -13.87 0.35 13.08
N ALA A 172 -13.21 -0.15 12.02
CA ALA A 172 -12.06 0.51 11.42
C ALA A 172 -12.46 1.83 10.73
N THR A 173 -13.58 1.84 9.99
CA THR A 173 -14.13 3.06 9.36
C THR A 173 -14.38 4.14 10.42
N ARG A 174 -15.04 3.80 11.51
CA ARG A 174 -15.31 4.72 12.62
C ARG A 174 -13.99 5.29 13.18
N ARG A 175 -13.00 4.45 13.50
CA ARG A 175 -11.71 4.89 14.03
C ARG A 175 -10.97 5.83 13.06
N VAL A 176 -11.02 5.57 11.75
CA VAL A 176 -10.42 6.44 10.74
C VAL A 176 -11.10 7.81 10.74
N ILE A 177 -12.45 7.86 10.80
CA ILE A 177 -13.20 9.12 10.88
C ILE A 177 -12.81 9.88 12.16
N GLU A 178 -12.86 9.22 13.31
CA GLU A 178 -12.54 9.82 14.62
C GLU A 178 -11.10 10.35 14.68
N ALA A 179 -10.14 9.61 14.13
CA ALA A 179 -8.75 10.06 14.03
C ALA A 179 -8.60 11.29 13.12
N THR A 180 -9.31 11.32 12.00
CA THR A 180 -9.25 12.44 11.04
C THR A 180 -9.92 13.70 11.60
N LEU A 181 -11.02 13.56 12.32
CA LEU A 181 -11.79 14.68 12.90
C LEU A 181 -11.25 15.13 14.27
N GLY A 182 -10.37 14.35 14.89
CA GLY A 182 -9.83 14.64 16.21
C GLY A 182 -10.84 14.48 17.35
N GLY A 183 -11.89 13.67 17.19
CA GLY A 183 -12.91 13.46 18.20
C GLY A 183 -13.93 12.38 17.83
N PRO A 184 -14.79 11.96 18.78
CA PRO A 184 -15.76 10.91 18.56
C PRO A 184 -16.78 11.30 17.49
N VAL A 185 -17.22 10.31 16.71
CA VAL A 185 -18.28 10.44 15.69
C VAL A 185 -19.50 9.63 16.12
N ASP A 186 -20.71 10.13 15.87
CA ASP A 186 -21.94 9.41 16.15
C ASP A 186 -22.09 8.16 15.26
N ALA A 187 -22.86 7.19 15.77
CA ALA A 187 -22.99 5.88 15.11
C ALA A 187 -23.67 5.97 13.72
N LEU A 188 -24.65 6.87 13.57
CA LEU A 188 -25.39 7.01 12.31
C LEU A 188 -24.50 7.62 11.23
N SER A 189 -23.74 8.66 11.56
CA SER A 189 -22.76 9.28 10.64
C SER A 189 -21.70 8.26 10.21
N ALA A 190 -21.10 7.52 11.16
CA ALA A 190 -20.12 6.49 10.84
C ALA A 190 -20.68 5.38 9.94
N GLN A 191 -21.89 4.91 10.20
CA GLN A 191 -22.59 3.91 9.38
C GLN A 191 -22.89 4.44 7.97
N ARG A 192 -23.26 5.69 7.85
CA ARG A 192 -23.52 6.35 6.57
C ARG A 192 -22.27 6.47 5.71
N PHE A 193 -21.15 6.91 6.29
CA PHE A 193 -19.86 6.88 5.61
C PHE A 193 -19.50 5.48 5.13
N LEU A 194 -19.64 4.47 5.99
CA LEU A 194 -19.39 3.09 5.60
C LEU A 194 -20.27 2.64 4.43
N LYS A 195 -21.56 2.93 4.47
CA LYS A 195 -22.51 2.54 3.42
C LYS A 195 -22.17 3.18 2.08
N LEU A 196 -21.78 4.46 2.06
CA LEU A 196 -21.47 5.19 0.83
C LEU A 196 -20.12 4.80 0.25
N THR A 197 -19.15 4.46 1.09
CA THR A 197 -17.78 4.14 0.64
C THR A 197 -17.51 2.64 0.49
N GLY A 198 -18.41 1.79 0.97
CA GLY A 198 -18.18 0.35 1.04
C GLY A 198 -16.96 -0.04 1.86
N GLY A 199 -16.46 0.85 2.75
CA GLY A 199 -15.22 0.66 3.49
C GLY A 199 -13.94 0.90 2.66
N ASN A 200 -14.06 1.46 1.44
CA ASN A 200 -12.92 1.86 0.63
C ASN A 200 -12.22 3.06 1.28
N ALA A 201 -10.96 2.89 1.67
CA ALA A 201 -10.22 3.89 2.44
C ALA A 201 -9.99 5.20 1.68
N LEU A 202 -9.78 5.13 0.35
CA LEU A 202 -9.60 6.30 -0.50
C LEU A 202 -10.89 7.10 -0.60
N PHE A 203 -12.02 6.44 -0.87
CA PHE A 203 -13.33 7.07 -0.94
C PHE A 203 -13.77 7.65 0.40
N LEU A 204 -13.50 6.93 1.50
CA LEU A 204 -13.78 7.43 2.85
C LEU A 204 -13.05 8.74 3.11
N ARG A 205 -11.75 8.78 2.80
CA ARG A 205 -10.93 9.99 3.02
C ARG A 205 -11.43 11.15 2.15
N GLN A 206 -11.72 10.91 0.88
CA GLN A 206 -12.20 11.93 -0.04
C GLN A 206 -13.55 12.48 0.43
N LEU A 207 -14.52 11.59 0.69
CA LEU A 207 -15.85 11.98 1.15
C LEU A 207 -15.78 12.77 2.46
N LEU A 208 -14.98 12.31 3.42
CA LEU A 208 -14.83 13.00 4.71
C LEU A 208 -14.24 14.41 4.52
N THR A 209 -13.21 14.55 3.68
CA THR A 209 -12.59 15.84 3.36
C THR A 209 -13.63 16.79 2.72
N ASP A 210 -14.41 16.29 1.78
CA ASP A 210 -15.44 17.08 1.09
C ASP A 210 -16.54 17.54 2.06
N GLN A 211 -17.00 16.64 2.96
CA GLN A 211 -18.05 16.98 3.93
C GLN A 211 -17.56 17.96 5.00
N VAL A 212 -16.29 17.87 5.41
CA VAL A 212 -15.68 18.86 6.31
C VAL A 212 -15.56 20.22 5.61
N ALA A 213 -15.09 20.26 4.38
CA ALA A 213 -14.96 21.48 3.58
C ALA A 213 -16.32 22.14 3.31
N ALA A 214 -17.37 21.36 3.09
CA ALA A 214 -18.75 21.83 2.90
C ALA A 214 -19.42 22.30 4.20
N GLY A 215 -18.79 22.11 5.39
CA GLY A 215 -19.38 22.45 6.67
C GLY A 215 -20.54 21.53 7.10
N SER A 216 -20.70 20.38 6.43
CA SER A 216 -21.74 19.39 6.73
C SER A 216 -21.42 18.54 7.97
N MET A 217 -20.15 18.51 8.37
CA MET A 217 -19.74 17.89 9.63
C MET A 217 -19.78 18.93 10.74
N ARG A 218 -20.63 18.70 11.75
CA ARG A 218 -20.78 19.60 12.90
C ARG A 218 -20.49 18.85 14.21
N GLN A 219 -19.95 19.58 15.16
CA GLN A 219 -19.71 19.05 16.51
C GLN A 219 -20.84 19.50 17.44
N VAL A 220 -21.55 18.53 17.99
CA VAL A 220 -22.66 18.75 18.96
C VAL A 220 -22.27 18.03 20.26
N ALA A 221 -22.16 18.79 21.33
CA ALA A 221 -21.74 18.27 22.64
C ALA A 221 -20.44 17.42 22.59
N GLY A 222 -19.47 17.84 21.77
CA GLY A 222 -18.19 17.15 21.61
C GLY A 222 -18.19 15.95 20.67
N VAL A 223 -19.34 15.60 20.06
CA VAL A 223 -19.48 14.48 19.10
C VAL A 223 -19.70 15.02 17.71
N TRP A 224 -18.94 14.50 16.73
CA TRP A 224 -19.11 14.84 15.33
C TRP A 224 -20.35 14.18 14.75
N MET A 225 -21.17 14.93 14.06
CA MET A 225 -22.39 14.52 13.39
C MET A 225 -22.41 15.01 11.95
N TRP A 226 -22.90 14.18 11.05
CA TRP A 226 -23.07 14.54 9.64
C TRP A 226 -24.50 15.02 9.40
N ASP A 227 -24.65 16.29 9.01
CA ASP A 227 -25.94 16.88 8.67
C ASP A 227 -26.40 16.41 7.28
N ASP A 228 -27.66 15.97 7.19
CA ASP A 228 -28.25 15.40 5.97
C ASP A 228 -28.51 16.40 4.84
N THR A 229 -28.36 17.68 5.10
CA THR A 229 -28.85 18.75 4.21
C THR A 229 -27.94 19.05 3.02
N VAL A 230 -26.76 18.40 2.90
CA VAL A 230 -25.81 18.70 1.82
C VAL A 230 -25.68 17.53 0.85
N ALA A 231 -25.94 17.82 -0.43
CA ALA A 231 -25.82 16.89 -1.54
C ALA A 231 -24.37 16.38 -1.70
N VAL A 232 -24.22 15.07 -1.98
CA VAL A 232 -22.94 14.47 -2.37
C VAL A 232 -22.45 15.15 -3.65
N SER A 233 -21.22 15.68 -3.65
CA SER A 233 -20.67 16.36 -4.83
C SER A 233 -20.49 15.39 -6.01
N PRO A 234 -20.56 15.88 -7.27
CA PRO A 234 -20.46 15.04 -8.48
C PRO A 234 -19.16 14.24 -8.60
N SER A 235 -18.07 14.68 -7.95
CA SER A 235 -16.75 14.02 -8.00
C SER A 235 -16.73 12.58 -7.47
N ILE A 236 -17.73 12.15 -6.71
CA ILE A 236 -17.82 10.76 -6.23
C ILE A 236 -18.50 9.87 -7.27
N GLY A 237 -19.40 10.42 -8.09
CA GLY A 237 -20.06 9.69 -9.17
C GLY A 237 -19.09 9.15 -10.22
N ASP A 238 -18.06 9.92 -10.55
CA ASP A 238 -17.06 9.57 -11.57
C ASP A 238 -16.08 8.48 -11.09
N LEU A 239 -15.87 8.38 -9.77
CA LEU A 239 -14.99 7.37 -9.18
C LEU A 239 -15.67 6.00 -8.97
N VAL A 240 -17.01 5.98 -8.86
CA VAL A 240 -17.80 4.75 -8.72
C VAL A 240 -18.15 4.13 -10.09
N GLY A 241 -18.17 4.93 -11.15
CA GLY A 241 -18.53 4.49 -12.52
C GLY A 241 -17.38 3.84 -13.31
N SER A 242 -16.16 3.74 -12.76
CA SER A 242 -14.98 3.17 -13.43
C SER A 242 -14.53 1.82 -12.82
N GLN A 243 -15.48 0.99 -12.37
CA GLN A 243 -15.22 -0.42 -12.02
C GLN A 243 -15.64 -1.36 -13.13
#